data_12b07e8fe951383919f7a7edbb89d5f5
#
_entry.id   12b07e8fe951383919f7a7edbb89d5f5
#
_cell.length_a   1.000
_cell.length_b   1.000
_cell.length_c   1.000
_cell.angle_alpha   90.00
_cell.angle_beta   90.00
_cell.angle_gamma   90.00
#
_symmetry.space_group_name_H-M   'P 1'
#
loop_
_entity.id
_entity.type
_entity.pdbx_description
1 polymer ?
#
loop_
_entity_poly.entity_id
_entity_poly.type
_entity_poly.pdbx_seq_one_letter_code
_entity_poly.pdbx_strand_id
1 'polypeptide(L)'
;MTTNVSAFAGDLEALDAWLNVHVAAGPVAVIAGKNGDMDTVGSAIALAAHHPNMLACGLHVGRAAQRYVAKHQAPFRRLKSEGTSWPKQLAAIVVVDAAAPDQTGLMLPDVPTCIIDHHATDGWTLSNTDLRIKWDVRSTTEVITRYLATHSPSTLTVPVCEFLLAGLVTDTGRFRHADAGSFATASMLLEASGLDYQSFIQSMEDTQTSPSDRGAILRGLQRAETTEAGAWTVLRTTAGTLEGRVASMLNTLGADAVVVTRARDGVTRLTVRAPRSSVQSGLHMGSIMEGIAETLGGDGGGHDGAAGLSLIHI
;
A
#
# COMPACT_ATOMS: atom_id res chain seq x y z
N MET A 1 1.65 -15.04 -24.76
CA MET A 1 1.15 -15.31 -23.40
C MET A 1 1.77 -16.54 -22.70
N THR A 2 2.52 -17.39 -23.38
CA THR A 2 3.12 -18.63 -22.82
C THR A 2 4.49 -18.44 -22.16
N THR A 3 5.18 -17.33 -22.37
CA THR A 3 6.54 -17.07 -21.86
C THR A 3 6.58 -16.66 -20.39
N ASN A 4 5.54 -16.06 -19.84
CA ASN A 4 5.53 -15.61 -18.45
C ASN A 4 5.31 -16.74 -17.42
N VAL A 5 4.56 -17.79 -17.76
CA VAL A 5 4.21 -18.85 -16.81
C VAL A 5 5.43 -19.69 -16.41
N SER A 6 6.35 -19.97 -17.35
CA SER A 6 7.57 -20.73 -17.08
C SER A 6 8.61 -19.94 -16.28
N ALA A 7 8.69 -18.62 -16.48
CA ALA A 7 9.58 -17.75 -15.72
C ALA A 7 9.13 -17.66 -14.25
N PHE A 8 7.85 -17.48 -14.01
CA PHE A 8 7.29 -17.44 -12.67
C PHE A 8 7.51 -18.75 -11.89
N ALA A 9 7.41 -19.90 -12.57
CA ALA A 9 7.68 -21.19 -11.93
C ALA A 9 9.15 -21.31 -11.45
N GLY A 10 10.12 -20.89 -12.27
CA GLY A 10 11.53 -20.88 -11.88
C GLY A 10 11.82 -19.96 -10.68
N ASP A 11 11.20 -18.78 -10.64
CA ASP A 11 11.33 -17.84 -9.53
C ASP A 11 10.73 -18.41 -8.23
N LEU A 12 9.60 -19.12 -8.29
CA LEU A 12 8.98 -19.73 -7.13
C LEU A 12 9.82 -20.88 -6.57
N GLU A 13 10.40 -21.70 -7.42
CA GLU A 13 11.35 -22.76 -7.02
C GLU A 13 12.62 -22.16 -6.38
N ALA A 14 13.16 -21.09 -6.96
CA ALA A 14 14.31 -20.39 -6.39
C ALA A 14 13.98 -19.78 -5.02
N LEU A 15 12.79 -19.20 -4.86
CA LEU A 15 12.31 -18.66 -3.59
C LEU A 15 12.17 -19.75 -2.54
N ASP A 16 11.57 -20.89 -2.90
CA ASP A 16 11.38 -22.01 -1.98
C ASP A 16 12.74 -22.58 -1.52
N ALA A 17 13.66 -22.81 -2.45
CA ALA A 17 15.00 -23.29 -2.13
C ALA A 17 15.76 -22.32 -1.23
N TRP A 18 15.68 -21.00 -1.51
CA TRP A 18 16.33 -19.97 -0.72
C TRP A 18 15.74 -19.90 0.70
N LEU A 19 14.40 -19.89 0.84
CA LEU A 19 13.72 -19.88 2.13
C LEU A 19 14.06 -21.10 2.96
N ASN A 20 14.00 -22.29 2.38
CA ASN A 20 14.31 -23.56 3.08
C ASN A 20 15.72 -23.57 3.67
N VAL A 21 16.73 -23.07 2.94
CA VAL A 21 18.10 -22.94 3.44
C VAL A 21 18.17 -22.00 4.66
N HIS A 22 17.53 -20.84 4.57
CA HIS A 22 17.69 -19.81 5.60
C HIS A 22 16.81 -20.06 6.84
N VAL A 23 15.60 -20.61 6.70
CA VAL A 23 14.78 -20.98 7.86
C VAL A 23 15.36 -22.16 8.64
N ALA A 24 16.14 -23.04 7.98
CA ALA A 24 16.86 -24.10 8.64
C ALA A 24 18.11 -23.59 9.41
N ALA A 25 18.72 -22.50 8.93
CA ALA A 25 19.86 -21.86 9.57
C ALA A 25 19.49 -21.02 10.80
N GLY A 26 18.28 -20.45 10.86
CA GLY A 26 17.84 -19.63 11.99
C GLY A 26 16.61 -18.76 11.70
N PRO A 27 16.35 -17.77 12.55
CA PRO A 27 15.24 -16.84 12.35
C PRO A 27 15.38 -16.01 11.07
N VAL A 28 14.25 -15.80 10.39
CA VAL A 28 14.15 -14.97 9.19
C VAL A 28 13.13 -13.85 9.46
N ALA A 29 13.54 -12.60 9.28
CA ALA A 29 12.65 -11.46 9.40
C ALA A 29 12.00 -11.12 8.05
N VAL A 30 10.67 -11.05 8.00
CA VAL A 30 9.92 -10.61 6.82
C VAL A 30 9.55 -9.14 7.02
N ILE A 31 10.22 -8.26 6.30
CA ILE A 31 10.18 -6.81 6.49
C ILE A 31 9.19 -6.19 5.52
N ALA A 32 8.18 -5.53 6.08
CA ALA A 32 7.21 -4.73 5.34
C ALA A 32 7.77 -3.33 4.99
N GLY A 33 7.35 -2.76 3.88
CA GLY A 33 7.63 -1.38 3.49
C GLY A 33 7.14 -0.36 4.54
N LYS A 34 7.78 0.80 4.60
CA LYS A 34 7.51 1.85 5.62
C LYS A 34 6.12 2.48 5.53
N ASN A 35 5.45 2.41 4.38
CA ASN A 35 4.08 2.88 4.18
C ASN A 35 3.07 2.08 5.02
N GLY A 36 3.36 0.79 5.29
CA GLY A 36 2.55 -0.08 6.12
C GLY A 36 1.13 -0.30 5.62
N ASP A 37 0.89 -0.23 4.32
CA ASP A 37 -0.41 -0.49 3.71
C ASP A 37 -0.80 -1.98 3.75
N MET A 38 -1.91 -2.33 3.10
CA MET A 38 -2.41 -3.70 3.14
C MET A 38 -1.57 -4.65 2.31
N ASP A 39 -1.01 -4.20 1.17
CA ASP A 39 -0.19 -5.07 0.32
C ASP A 39 1.09 -5.47 1.05
N THR A 40 1.85 -4.50 1.56
CA THR A 40 3.11 -4.78 2.24
C THR A 40 2.94 -5.55 3.55
N VAL A 41 1.98 -5.15 4.42
CA VAL A 41 1.74 -5.82 5.71
C VAL A 41 1.10 -7.19 5.51
N GLY A 42 0.14 -7.30 4.59
CA GLY A 42 -0.51 -8.55 4.24
C GLY A 42 0.48 -9.58 3.66
N SER A 43 1.32 -9.16 2.73
CA SER A 43 2.40 -9.96 2.15
C SER A 43 3.38 -10.46 3.22
N ALA A 44 3.82 -9.56 4.12
CA ALA A 44 4.76 -9.92 5.18
C ALA A 44 4.16 -10.95 6.15
N ILE A 45 2.93 -10.75 6.61
CA ILE A 45 2.25 -11.68 7.53
C ILE A 45 1.97 -13.02 6.85
N ALA A 46 1.46 -13.00 5.62
CA ALA A 46 1.14 -14.22 4.88
C ALA A 46 2.39 -15.07 4.62
N LEU A 47 3.49 -14.44 4.19
CA LEU A 47 4.74 -15.16 3.97
C LEU A 47 5.33 -15.67 5.29
N ALA A 48 5.31 -14.88 6.36
CA ALA A 48 5.81 -15.30 7.66
C ALA A 48 5.02 -16.47 8.26
N ALA A 49 3.74 -16.61 7.92
CA ALA A 49 2.92 -17.75 8.36
C ALA A 49 3.36 -19.08 7.74
N HIS A 50 4.20 -19.07 6.72
CA HIS A 50 4.74 -20.27 6.07
C HIS A 50 5.64 -21.11 7.00
N HIS A 51 6.40 -20.47 7.91
CA HIS A 51 7.34 -21.20 8.74
C HIS A 51 7.49 -20.57 10.14
N PRO A 52 7.57 -21.37 11.23
CA PRO A 52 7.67 -20.85 12.61
C PRO A 52 8.93 -20.01 12.89
N ASN A 53 10.01 -20.19 12.11
CA ASN A 53 11.21 -19.36 12.21
C ASN A 53 11.10 -18.03 11.44
N MET A 54 9.95 -17.72 10.86
CA MET A 54 9.72 -16.47 10.16
C MET A 54 8.85 -15.54 10.99
N LEU A 55 9.16 -14.24 10.98
CA LEU A 55 8.39 -13.23 11.70
C LEU A 55 8.22 -11.97 10.86
N ALA A 56 6.96 -11.59 10.63
CA ALA A 56 6.62 -10.32 9.99
C ALA A 56 6.97 -9.15 10.89
N CYS A 57 7.62 -8.13 10.33
CA CYS A 57 8.00 -6.93 11.05
C CYS A 57 8.07 -5.69 10.12
N GLY A 58 8.15 -4.51 10.70
CA GLY A 58 8.29 -3.25 9.97
C GLY A 58 8.08 -2.03 10.87
N LEU A 59 8.27 -0.84 10.33
CA LEU A 59 8.12 0.42 11.09
C LEU A 59 6.66 0.74 11.41
N HIS A 60 5.79 0.56 10.44
CA HIS A 60 4.43 1.05 10.49
C HIS A 60 3.43 -0.01 10.07
N VAL A 61 2.23 0.08 10.64
CA VAL A 61 1.05 -0.66 10.22
C VAL A 61 -0.05 0.37 10.00
N GLY A 62 -0.43 0.57 8.77
CA GLY A 62 -1.47 1.52 8.39
C GLY A 62 -2.84 1.15 8.98
N ARG A 63 -3.76 2.10 9.02
CA ARG A 63 -5.08 1.91 9.69
C ARG A 63 -5.86 0.71 9.15
N ALA A 64 -5.81 0.48 7.84
CA ALA A 64 -6.49 -0.66 7.23
C ALA A 64 -5.87 -1.97 7.72
N ALA A 65 -4.57 -2.13 7.59
CA ALA A 65 -3.83 -3.31 8.01
C ALA A 65 -3.94 -3.56 9.53
N GLN A 66 -3.91 -2.50 10.35
CA GLN A 66 -4.03 -2.60 11.81
C GLN A 66 -5.32 -3.29 12.26
N ARG A 67 -6.44 -3.09 11.54
CA ARG A 67 -7.72 -3.76 11.85
C ARG A 67 -7.64 -5.25 11.61
N TYR A 68 -7.01 -5.67 10.49
CA TYR A 68 -6.82 -7.09 10.18
C TYR A 68 -5.84 -7.75 11.16
N VAL A 69 -4.73 -7.06 11.48
CA VAL A 69 -3.79 -7.53 12.50
C VAL A 69 -4.48 -7.74 13.85
N ALA A 70 -5.33 -6.80 14.27
CA ALA A 70 -6.10 -6.94 15.51
C ALA A 70 -7.18 -8.01 15.42
N LYS A 71 -7.93 -8.09 14.32
CA LYS A 71 -8.99 -9.09 14.09
C LYS A 71 -8.46 -10.52 14.21
N HIS A 72 -7.30 -10.78 13.61
CA HIS A 72 -6.71 -12.12 13.55
C HIS A 72 -5.63 -12.35 14.59
N GLN A 73 -5.33 -11.35 15.45
CA GLN A 73 -4.20 -11.40 16.41
C GLN A 73 -2.90 -11.82 15.69
N ALA A 74 -2.73 -11.34 14.45
CA ALA A 74 -1.62 -11.77 13.60
C ALA A 74 -0.28 -11.28 14.16
N PRO A 75 0.74 -12.14 14.20
CA PRO A 75 2.05 -11.76 14.72
C PRO A 75 2.72 -10.78 13.77
N PHE A 76 2.87 -9.55 14.24
CA PHE A 76 3.62 -8.50 13.55
C PHE A 76 4.43 -7.67 14.54
N ARG A 77 5.74 -7.65 14.39
CA ARG A 77 6.63 -6.89 15.26
C ARG A 77 6.89 -5.48 14.72
N ARG A 78 6.40 -4.47 15.40
CA ARG A 78 6.78 -3.08 15.10
C ARG A 78 8.21 -2.81 15.53
N LEU A 79 9.00 -2.27 14.60
CA LEU A 79 10.38 -1.86 14.81
C LEU A 79 10.46 -0.33 14.95
N LYS A 80 11.60 0.18 15.42
CA LYS A 80 11.89 1.62 15.48
C LYS A 80 12.86 1.97 14.35
N SER A 81 12.72 3.16 13.75
CA SER A 81 13.62 3.61 12.68
C SER A 81 15.05 3.77 13.18
N GLU A 82 15.22 4.29 14.39
CA GLU A 82 16.53 4.47 15.02
C GLU A 82 16.78 3.42 16.08
N GLY A 83 17.99 2.84 16.09
CA GLY A 83 18.42 1.89 17.10
C GLY A 83 17.75 0.51 17.00
N THR A 84 17.26 0.12 15.83
CA THR A 84 16.82 -1.28 15.63
C THR A 84 18.01 -2.20 15.85
N SER A 85 17.90 -3.02 16.88
CA SER A 85 18.87 -4.07 17.17
C SER A 85 18.33 -5.39 16.62
N TRP A 86 19.02 -5.92 15.63
CA TRP A 86 18.69 -7.22 15.04
C TRP A 86 19.24 -8.36 15.93
N PRO A 87 18.54 -9.50 16.02
CA PRO A 87 19.06 -10.67 16.73
C PRO A 87 20.39 -11.14 16.13
N LYS A 88 21.37 -11.50 16.96
CA LYS A 88 22.65 -12.03 16.48
C LYS A 88 22.53 -13.32 15.67
N GLN A 89 21.47 -14.09 15.91
CA GLN A 89 21.18 -15.35 15.21
C GLN A 89 20.32 -15.17 13.96
N LEU A 90 20.05 -13.92 13.54
CA LEU A 90 19.25 -13.67 12.34
C LEU A 90 19.93 -14.29 11.13
N ALA A 91 19.28 -15.26 10.50
CA ALA A 91 19.84 -16.00 9.37
C ALA A 91 19.69 -15.24 8.05
N ALA A 92 18.58 -14.54 7.87
CA ALA A 92 18.29 -13.78 6.65
C ALA A 92 17.15 -12.77 6.86
N ILE A 93 16.95 -11.90 5.88
CA ILE A 93 15.76 -11.06 5.78
C ILE A 93 15.06 -11.28 4.44
N VAL A 94 13.74 -11.16 4.45
CA VAL A 94 12.92 -11.02 3.24
C VAL A 94 12.28 -9.64 3.29
N VAL A 95 12.46 -8.85 2.26
CA VAL A 95 11.79 -7.54 2.14
C VAL A 95 10.67 -7.68 1.12
N VAL A 96 9.47 -7.29 1.50
CA VAL A 96 8.30 -7.37 0.63
C VAL A 96 7.79 -5.96 0.31
N ASP A 97 7.41 -5.75 -0.94
CA ASP A 97 6.73 -4.54 -1.43
C ASP A 97 7.56 -3.27 -1.17
N ALA A 98 8.82 -3.31 -1.56
CA ALA A 98 9.72 -2.17 -1.47
C ALA A 98 10.74 -2.18 -2.61
N ALA A 99 10.70 -1.16 -3.44
CA ALA A 99 11.58 -1.04 -4.61
C ALA A 99 13.03 -0.64 -4.27
N ALA A 100 13.29 -0.19 -3.03
CA ALA A 100 14.63 0.23 -2.58
C ALA A 100 14.76 0.12 -1.05
N PRO A 101 15.99 0.01 -0.51
CA PRO A 101 16.25 -0.13 0.94
C PRO A 101 15.64 0.98 1.80
N ASP A 102 15.66 2.21 1.34
CA ASP A 102 15.10 3.38 2.05
C ASP A 102 13.57 3.32 2.21
N GLN A 103 12.90 2.54 1.37
CA GLN A 103 11.46 2.29 1.48
C GLN A 103 11.09 1.36 2.63
N THR A 104 12.07 0.68 3.25
CA THR A 104 11.84 -0.01 4.53
C THR A 104 11.86 0.95 5.72
N GLY A 105 12.58 2.08 5.60
CA GLY A 105 12.82 3.05 6.65
C GLY A 105 13.67 2.50 7.81
N LEU A 106 14.36 1.38 7.60
CA LEU A 106 15.17 0.67 8.58
C LEU A 106 16.64 0.64 8.14
N MET A 107 17.55 0.62 9.10
CA MET A 107 18.91 0.14 8.87
C MET A 107 18.87 -1.39 8.80
N LEU A 108 19.05 -1.93 7.61
CA LEU A 108 19.01 -3.37 7.37
C LEU A 108 20.30 -4.03 7.88
N PRO A 109 20.24 -5.26 8.39
CA PRO A 109 21.42 -6.01 8.81
C PRO A 109 22.18 -6.55 7.58
N ASP A 110 23.47 -6.79 7.75
CA ASP A 110 24.31 -7.41 6.73
C ASP A 110 24.14 -8.95 6.81
N VAL A 111 23.06 -9.44 6.22
CA VAL A 111 22.71 -10.87 6.12
C VAL A 111 22.11 -11.14 4.74
N PRO A 112 22.05 -12.41 4.28
CA PRO A 112 21.38 -12.75 3.03
C PRO A 112 19.97 -12.15 2.95
N THR A 113 19.66 -11.52 1.80
CA THR A 113 18.46 -10.74 1.60
C THR A 113 17.67 -11.25 0.41
N CYS A 114 16.37 -11.51 0.60
CA CYS A 114 15.44 -11.76 -0.49
C CYS A 114 14.52 -10.58 -0.67
N ILE A 115 14.37 -10.11 -1.91
CA ILE A 115 13.44 -9.04 -2.28
C ILE A 115 12.28 -9.65 -3.06
N ILE A 116 11.04 -9.37 -2.62
CA ILE A 116 9.81 -9.74 -3.34
C ILE A 116 9.03 -8.46 -3.60
N ASP A 117 8.95 -8.05 -4.86
CA ASP A 117 8.43 -6.73 -5.23
C ASP A 117 7.73 -6.75 -6.59
N HIS A 118 6.85 -5.77 -6.82
CA HIS A 118 6.11 -5.57 -8.07
C HIS A 118 6.30 -4.18 -8.69
N HIS A 119 7.02 -3.27 -8.01
CA HIS A 119 7.22 -1.90 -8.50
C HIS A 119 8.05 -1.86 -9.78
N ALA A 120 7.78 -0.89 -10.66
CA ALA A 120 8.55 -0.70 -11.89
C ALA A 120 10.01 -0.27 -11.61
N THR A 121 10.21 0.54 -10.57
CA THR A 121 11.54 1.01 -10.12
C THR A 121 12.28 -0.07 -9.35
N ASP A 122 13.62 0.03 -9.30
CA ASP A 122 14.49 -0.91 -8.62
C ASP A 122 15.77 -0.20 -8.15
N GLY A 123 15.89 -0.03 -6.85
CA GLY A 123 17.04 0.60 -6.19
C GLY A 123 17.88 -0.36 -5.35
N TRP A 124 17.69 -1.68 -5.50
CA TRP A 124 18.43 -2.68 -4.74
C TRP A 124 19.75 -3.05 -5.42
N THR A 125 20.82 -3.08 -4.64
CA THR A 125 22.10 -3.69 -5.01
C THR A 125 22.22 -5.02 -4.28
N LEU A 126 22.30 -6.11 -5.03
CA LEU A 126 22.28 -7.47 -4.49
C LEU A 126 23.67 -8.10 -4.54
N SER A 127 23.96 -8.93 -3.54
CA SER A 127 25.12 -9.81 -3.48
C SER A 127 24.83 -11.20 -4.10
N ASN A 128 25.83 -12.06 -4.16
CA ASN A 128 25.65 -13.41 -4.69
C ASN A 128 24.81 -14.33 -3.79
N THR A 129 24.55 -13.95 -2.55
CA THR A 129 23.73 -14.70 -1.59
C THR A 129 22.28 -14.23 -1.55
N ASP A 130 22.00 -13.14 -2.25
CA ASP A 130 20.68 -12.51 -2.25
C ASP A 130 19.81 -13.07 -3.38
N LEU A 131 18.51 -12.94 -3.20
CA LEU A 131 17.53 -13.34 -4.19
C LEU A 131 16.61 -12.17 -4.51
N ARG A 132 16.21 -12.04 -5.78
CA ARG A 132 15.21 -11.07 -6.20
C ARG A 132 14.11 -11.78 -6.97
N ILE A 133 12.88 -11.61 -6.47
CA ILE A 133 11.63 -11.98 -7.16
C ILE A 133 10.91 -10.69 -7.51
N LYS A 134 10.92 -10.35 -8.78
CA LYS A 134 10.27 -9.12 -9.27
C LYS A 134 9.39 -9.44 -10.46
N TRP A 135 8.08 -9.30 -10.26
CA TRP A 135 7.09 -9.59 -11.30
C TRP A 135 6.33 -8.33 -11.70
N ASP A 136 5.97 -8.24 -12.96
CA ASP A 136 5.02 -7.22 -13.45
C ASP A 136 3.58 -7.67 -13.18
N VAL A 137 3.18 -7.51 -11.92
CA VAL A 137 1.85 -7.79 -11.38
C VAL A 137 1.30 -6.55 -10.68
N ARG A 138 0.07 -6.60 -10.19
CA ARG A 138 -0.61 -5.43 -9.61
C ARG A 138 -0.40 -5.28 -8.12
N SER A 139 0.09 -6.32 -7.44
CA SER A 139 0.41 -6.28 -6.02
C SER A 139 1.43 -7.35 -5.66
N THR A 140 2.21 -7.14 -4.62
CA THR A 140 3.13 -8.14 -4.07
C THR A 140 2.38 -9.35 -3.52
N THR A 141 1.14 -9.17 -3.04
CA THR A 141 0.28 -10.28 -2.59
C THR A 141 -0.01 -11.30 -3.68
N GLU A 142 0.02 -10.94 -4.97
CA GLU A 142 -0.10 -11.91 -6.07
C GLU A 142 1.07 -12.89 -6.11
N VAL A 143 2.30 -12.40 -5.90
CA VAL A 143 3.52 -13.22 -5.84
C VAL A 143 3.44 -14.19 -4.66
N ILE A 144 3.12 -13.65 -3.46
CA ILE A 144 3.01 -14.43 -2.23
C ILE A 144 1.89 -15.48 -2.34
N THR A 145 0.74 -15.13 -2.92
CA THR A 145 -0.36 -16.09 -3.13
C THR A 145 0.09 -17.26 -3.99
N ARG A 146 0.76 -16.99 -5.11
CA ARG A 146 1.24 -18.04 -6.01
C ARG A 146 2.31 -18.93 -5.35
N TYR A 147 3.22 -18.33 -4.60
CA TYR A 147 4.21 -19.06 -3.83
C TYR A 147 3.55 -20.02 -2.83
N LEU A 148 2.65 -19.51 -1.98
CA LEU A 148 1.98 -20.31 -0.97
C LEU A 148 1.09 -21.39 -1.59
N ALA A 149 0.37 -21.09 -2.66
CA ALA A 149 -0.47 -22.08 -3.35
C ALA A 149 0.34 -23.23 -3.95
N THR A 150 1.58 -22.97 -4.38
CA THR A 150 2.45 -23.96 -5.01
C THR A 150 3.21 -24.79 -3.97
N HIS A 151 3.84 -24.14 -2.99
CA HIS A 151 4.79 -24.80 -2.07
C HIS A 151 4.24 -25.03 -0.66
N SER A 152 3.18 -24.31 -0.25
CA SER A 152 2.62 -24.44 1.10
C SER A 152 1.11 -24.16 1.14
N PRO A 153 0.28 -24.92 0.40
CA PRO A 153 -1.16 -24.63 0.30
C PRO A 153 -1.88 -24.69 1.65
N SER A 154 -1.37 -25.45 2.62
CA SER A 154 -1.92 -25.50 3.98
C SER A 154 -1.77 -24.17 4.76
N THR A 155 -0.89 -23.27 4.33
CA THR A 155 -0.73 -21.93 4.89
C THR A 155 -1.86 -20.99 4.47
N LEU A 156 -2.57 -21.26 3.36
CA LEU A 156 -3.68 -20.46 2.87
C LEU A 156 -4.95 -20.65 3.74
N THR A 157 -4.79 -20.39 5.02
CA THR A 157 -5.91 -20.33 5.99
C THR A 157 -6.77 -19.10 5.75
N VAL A 158 -8.00 -19.09 6.30
CA VAL A 158 -8.91 -17.94 6.18
C VAL A 158 -8.24 -16.62 6.55
N PRO A 159 -7.53 -16.48 7.71
CA PRO A 159 -6.82 -15.26 8.04
C PRO A 159 -5.77 -14.84 7.00
N VAL A 160 -4.96 -15.77 6.53
CA VAL A 160 -3.91 -15.50 5.52
C VAL A 160 -4.53 -15.05 4.20
N CYS A 161 -5.58 -15.74 3.74
CA CYS A 161 -6.31 -15.34 2.54
C CYS A 161 -6.97 -13.97 2.67
N GLU A 162 -7.50 -13.61 3.86
CA GLU A 162 -8.03 -12.26 4.08
C GLU A 162 -6.95 -11.19 3.98
N PHE A 163 -5.73 -11.42 4.51
CA PHE A 163 -4.62 -10.47 4.34
C PHE A 163 -4.22 -10.30 2.88
N LEU A 164 -4.04 -11.40 2.16
CA LEU A 164 -3.65 -11.38 0.75
C LEU A 164 -4.73 -10.75 -0.13
N LEU A 165 -5.99 -11.13 0.06
CA LEU A 165 -7.10 -10.55 -0.69
C LEU A 165 -7.28 -9.06 -0.41
N ALA A 166 -7.10 -8.63 0.86
CA ALA A 166 -7.19 -7.23 1.21
C ALA A 166 -6.05 -6.39 0.60
N GLY A 167 -4.81 -6.93 0.54
CA GLY A 167 -3.71 -6.32 -0.17
C GLY A 167 -4.02 -6.16 -1.66
N LEU A 168 -4.41 -7.24 -2.32
CA LEU A 168 -4.80 -7.24 -3.73
C LEU A 168 -5.90 -6.20 -4.04
N VAL A 169 -6.97 -6.18 -3.24
CA VAL A 169 -8.10 -5.25 -3.41
C VAL A 169 -7.68 -3.80 -3.23
N THR A 170 -6.82 -3.50 -2.24
CA THR A 170 -6.37 -2.12 -2.00
C THR A 170 -5.45 -1.63 -3.10
N ASP A 171 -4.50 -2.43 -3.52
CA ASP A 171 -3.48 -2.05 -4.49
C ASP A 171 -4.04 -1.94 -5.91
N THR A 172 -4.98 -2.79 -6.26
CA THR A 172 -5.75 -2.68 -7.52
C THR A 172 -6.82 -1.59 -7.50
N GLY A 173 -6.92 -0.80 -6.43
CA GLY A 173 -7.96 0.21 -6.28
C GLY A 173 -9.37 -0.39 -6.37
N ARG A 174 -9.61 -1.50 -5.66
CA ARG A 174 -10.84 -2.31 -5.71
C ARG A 174 -11.11 -2.87 -7.11
N PHE A 175 -10.08 -3.49 -7.68
CA PHE A 175 -10.06 -4.06 -9.03
C PHE A 175 -10.24 -3.05 -10.17
N ARG A 176 -10.22 -1.74 -9.89
CA ARG A 176 -10.28 -0.72 -10.95
C ARG A 176 -9.07 -0.75 -11.87
N HIS A 177 -7.91 -1.18 -11.35
CA HIS A 177 -6.65 -1.32 -12.07
C HIS A 177 -6.17 -2.76 -12.20
N ALA A 178 -7.07 -3.72 -11.95
CA ALA A 178 -6.79 -5.15 -12.06
C ALA A 178 -6.60 -5.60 -13.51
N ASP A 179 -5.90 -6.70 -13.66
CA ASP A 179 -5.80 -7.46 -14.91
C ASP A 179 -6.32 -8.91 -14.70
N ALA A 180 -6.19 -9.75 -15.72
CA ALA A 180 -6.62 -11.14 -15.62
C ALA A 180 -5.89 -11.94 -14.53
N GLY A 181 -4.62 -11.59 -14.25
CA GLY A 181 -3.82 -12.21 -13.18
C GLY A 181 -4.38 -11.91 -11.79
N SER A 182 -4.76 -10.64 -11.56
CA SER A 182 -5.37 -10.20 -10.30
C SER A 182 -6.69 -10.91 -10.02
N PHE A 183 -7.56 -11.07 -11.03
CA PHE A 183 -8.81 -11.81 -10.88
C PHE A 183 -8.58 -13.30 -10.65
N ALA A 184 -7.59 -13.91 -11.32
CA ALA A 184 -7.24 -15.31 -11.09
C ALA A 184 -6.72 -15.52 -9.66
N THR A 185 -5.90 -14.60 -9.15
CA THR A 185 -5.40 -14.63 -7.76
C THR A 185 -6.55 -14.46 -6.76
N ALA A 186 -7.48 -13.55 -7.00
CA ALA A 186 -8.67 -13.40 -6.16
C ALA A 186 -9.52 -14.67 -6.12
N SER A 187 -9.78 -15.30 -7.29
CA SER A 187 -10.49 -16.58 -7.36
C SER A 187 -9.81 -17.66 -6.53
N MET A 188 -8.49 -17.82 -6.68
CA MET A 188 -7.69 -18.78 -5.91
C MET A 188 -7.82 -18.56 -4.39
N LEU A 189 -7.73 -17.33 -3.93
CA LEU A 189 -7.85 -16.99 -2.51
C LEU A 189 -9.25 -17.26 -1.96
N LEU A 190 -10.30 -16.96 -2.72
CA LEU A 190 -11.69 -17.24 -2.35
C LEU A 190 -11.97 -18.74 -2.31
N GLU A 191 -11.48 -19.50 -3.28
CA GLU A 191 -11.63 -20.96 -3.32
C GLU A 191 -10.89 -21.63 -2.15
N ALA A 192 -9.66 -21.21 -1.87
CA ALA A 192 -8.86 -21.77 -0.79
C ALA A 192 -9.45 -21.47 0.60
N SER A 193 -10.08 -20.32 0.79
CA SER A 193 -10.60 -19.89 2.08
C SER A 193 -12.09 -20.15 2.30
N GLY A 194 -12.86 -20.27 1.22
CA GLY A 194 -14.31 -20.28 1.29
C GLY A 194 -14.95 -18.95 1.71
N LEU A 195 -14.18 -17.84 1.63
CA LEU A 195 -14.68 -16.50 1.97
C LEU A 195 -15.81 -16.07 1.01
N ASP A 196 -16.87 -15.51 1.59
CA ASP A 196 -17.85 -14.77 0.82
C ASP A 196 -17.31 -13.38 0.47
N TYR A 197 -17.07 -13.14 -0.81
CA TYR A 197 -16.48 -11.89 -1.28
C TYR A 197 -17.33 -10.66 -0.93
N GLN A 198 -18.64 -10.76 -0.97
CA GLN A 198 -19.53 -9.65 -0.63
C GLN A 198 -19.37 -9.23 0.83
N SER A 199 -19.40 -10.19 1.75
CA SER A 199 -19.18 -9.94 3.18
C SER A 199 -17.78 -9.43 3.46
N PHE A 200 -16.77 -9.95 2.75
CA PHE A 200 -15.39 -9.49 2.86
C PHE A 200 -15.28 -8.01 2.46
N ILE A 201 -15.76 -7.61 1.28
CA ILE A 201 -15.71 -6.22 0.82
C ILE A 201 -16.50 -5.30 1.76
N GLN A 202 -17.67 -5.71 2.21
CA GLN A 202 -18.43 -4.95 3.19
C GLN A 202 -17.63 -4.71 4.48
N SER A 203 -16.92 -5.72 4.97
CA SER A 203 -16.04 -5.59 6.14
C SER A 203 -14.88 -4.62 5.92
N MET A 204 -14.35 -4.55 4.68
CA MET A 204 -13.32 -3.56 4.31
C MET A 204 -13.87 -2.14 4.25
N GLU A 205 -15.12 -2.00 3.81
CA GLU A 205 -15.82 -0.71 3.68
C GLU A 205 -16.30 -0.17 5.01
N ASP A 206 -16.56 -1.03 5.99
CA ASP A 206 -16.96 -0.68 7.37
C ASP A 206 -15.84 0.08 8.10
N THR A 207 -15.41 1.18 7.47
CA THR A 207 -14.72 2.22 8.19
C THR A 207 -15.76 2.80 9.16
N GLN A 208 -15.63 2.47 10.45
CA GLN A 208 -16.42 3.14 11.48
C GLN A 208 -16.18 4.64 11.37
N THR A 209 -17.00 5.29 10.54
CA THR A 209 -17.03 6.74 10.48
C THR A 209 -17.72 7.19 11.75
N SER A 210 -16.96 7.73 12.69
CA SER A 210 -17.52 8.23 13.94
C SER A 210 -18.61 9.27 13.63
N PRO A 211 -19.58 9.50 14.51
CA PRO A 211 -20.56 10.57 14.32
C PRO A 211 -19.90 11.94 14.07
N SER A 212 -18.76 12.19 14.73
CA SER A 212 -17.94 13.40 14.52
C SER A 212 -17.38 13.48 13.10
N ASP A 213 -16.79 12.38 12.60
CA ASP A 213 -16.23 12.32 11.25
C ASP A 213 -17.32 12.49 10.18
N ARG A 214 -18.47 11.84 10.39
CA ARG A 214 -19.63 11.99 9.50
C ARG A 214 -20.10 13.44 9.44
N GLY A 215 -20.22 14.11 10.61
CA GLY A 215 -20.57 15.52 10.67
C GLY A 215 -19.50 16.42 10.02
N ALA A 216 -18.21 16.11 10.15
CA ALA A 216 -17.16 16.87 9.49
C ALA A 216 -17.22 16.74 7.95
N ILE A 217 -17.43 15.53 7.45
CA ILE A 217 -17.57 15.28 6.01
C ILE A 217 -18.81 15.99 5.46
N LEU A 218 -19.98 15.82 6.10
CA LEU A 218 -21.23 16.47 5.66
C LEU A 218 -21.08 17.98 5.60
N ARG A 219 -20.46 18.62 6.61
CA ARG A 219 -20.22 20.08 6.58
C ARG A 219 -19.28 20.49 5.45
N GLY A 220 -18.26 19.66 5.13
CA GLY A 220 -17.38 19.90 3.99
C GLY A 220 -18.14 19.86 2.66
N LEU A 221 -19.01 18.86 2.49
CA LEU A 221 -19.85 18.74 1.28
C LEU A 221 -20.87 19.91 1.17
N GLN A 222 -21.53 20.27 2.28
CA GLN A 222 -22.49 21.37 2.30
C GLN A 222 -21.90 22.76 1.96
N ARG A 223 -20.59 22.94 2.20
CA ARG A 223 -19.87 24.17 1.86
C ARG A 223 -19.24 24.15 0.48
N ALA A 224 -19.42 23.07 -0.26
CA ALA A 224 -18.83 22.95 -1.58
C ALA A 224 -19.48 23.92 -2.56
N GLU A 225 -18.64 24.65 -3.27
CA GLU A 225 -19.02 25.62 -4.29
C GLU A 225 -18.34 25.25 -5.60
N THR A 226 -19.03 25.50 -6.71
CA THR A 226 -18.47 25.36 -8.05
C THR A 226 -17.84 26.68 -8.49
N THR A 227 -16.67 26.59 -9.12
CA THR A 227 -15.95 27.75 -9.69
C THR A 227 -15.38 27.34 -11.03
N GLU A 228 -15.49 28.21 -12.02
CA GLU A 228 -14.83 28.01 -13.32
C GLU A 228 -13.41 28.59 -13.28
N ALA A 229 -12.43 27.82 -13.71
CA ALA A 229 -11.03 28.21 -13.82
C ALA A 229 -10.54 27.94 -15.26
N GLY A 230 -10.72 28.90 -16.14
CA GLY A 230 -10.49 28.73 -17.57
C GLY A 230 -11.48 27.72 -18.16
N ALA A 231 -10.95 26.61 -18.69
CA ALA A 231 -11.77 25.53 -19.25
C ALA A 231 -12.16 24.46 -18.19
N TRP A 232 -11.78 24.65 -16.91
CA TRP A 232 -11.94 23.65 -15.88
C TRP A 232 -13.01 24.03 -14.87
N THR A 233 -13.89 23.08 -14.57
CA THR A 233 -14.86 23.19 -13.47
C THR A 233 -14.22 22.70 -12.18
N VAL A 234 -14.10 23.57 -11.19
CA VAL A 234 -13.44 23.29 -9.92
C VAL A 234 -14.44 23.31 -8.77
N LEU A 235 -14.53 22.23 -8.00
CA LEU A 235 -15.24 22.23 -6.72
C LEU A 235 -14.29 22.65 -5.61
N ARG A 236 -14.65 23.70 -4.86
CA ARG A 236 -13.89 24.17 -3.71
C ARG A 236 -14.70 24.07 -2.42
N THR A 237 -14.04 23.73 -1.32
CA THR A 237 -14.67 23.70 0.01
C THR A 237 -13.65 23.90 1.11
N THR A 238 -14.15 24.04 2.35
CA THR A 238 -13.34 24.06 3.57
C THR A 238 -13.68 22.88 4.46
N ALA A 239 -12.67 22.23 5.04
CA ALA A 239 -12.86 21.16 6.00
C ALA A 239 -11.88 21.34 7.18
N GLY A 240 -12.36 21.20 8.42
CA GLY A 240 -11.51 21.27 9.61
C GLY A 240 -10.70 19.99 9.87
N THR A 241 -11.11 18.88 9.28
CA THR A 241 -10.46 17.55 9.33
C THR A 241 -10.96 16.69 8.19
N LEU A 242 -10.28 15.58 7.92
CA LEU A 242 -10.64 14.60 6.89
C LEU A 242 -10.67 15.18 5.47
N GLU A 243 -9.82 16.16 5.18
CA GLU A 243 -9.75 16.87 3.91
C GLU A 243 -9.66 15.90 2.72
N GLY A 244 -8.80 14.88 2.83
CA GLY A 244 -8.63 13.87 1.79
C GLY A 244 -9.91 13.05 1.51
N ARG A 245 -10.73 12.78 2.54
CA ARG A 245 -12.01 12.06 2.37
C ARG A 245 -13.04 12.96 1.72
N VAL A 246 -13.14 14.21 2.15
CA VAL A 246 -14.02 15.23 1.54
C VAL A 246 -13.64 15.42 0.07
N ALA A 247 -12.35 15.59 -0.23
CA ALA A 247 -11.85 15.74 -1.59
C ALA A 247 -12.18 14.52 -2.47
N SER A 248 -11.98 13.32 -1.95
CA SER A 248 -12.30 12.09 -2.69
C SER A 248 -13.79 11.94 -2.99
N MET A 249 -14.65 12.30 -2.05
CA MET A 249 -16.10 12.26 -2.27
C MET A 249 -16.55 13.30 -3.30
N LEU A 250 -16.08 14.54 -3.20
CA LEU A 250 -16.39 15.59 -4.16
C LEU A 250 -15.86 15.27 -5.57
N ASN A 251 -14.72 14.59 -5.67
CA ASN A 251 -14.13 14.19 -6.96
C ASN A 251 -15.02 13.22 -7.76
N THR A 252 -16.00 12.58 -7.12
CA THR A 252 -16.98 11.70 -7.80
C THR A 252 -18.16 12.47 -8.39
N LEU A 253 -18.27 13.77 -8.16
CA LEU A 253 -19.41 14.59 -8.63
C LEU A 253 -19.24 15.14 -10.04
N GLY A 254 -18.14 14.78 -10.75
CA GLY A 254 -17.96 15.11 -12.16
C GLY A 254 -17.26 16.44 -12.42
N ALA A 255 -16.67 17.09 -11.41
CA ALA A 255 -15.80 18.25 -11.60
C ALA A 255 -14.41 17.84 -12.14
N ASP A 256 -13.73 18.76 -12.80
CA ASP A 256 -12.39 18.54 -13.34
C ASP A 256 -11.32 18.58 -12.24
N ALA A 257 -11.58 19.34 -11.18
CA ALA A 257 -10.72 19.38 -10.00
C ALA A 257 -11.52 19.63 -8.72
N VAL A 258 -10.95 19.22 -7.60
CA VAL A 258 -11.46 19.48 -6.26
C VAL A 258 -10.35 20.10 -5.42
N VAL A 259 -10.67 21.18 -4.71
CA VAL A 259 -9.78 21.86 -3.77
C VAL A 259 -10.45 21.90 -2.39
N VAL A 260 -9.84 21.28 -1.41
CA VAL A 260 -10.28 21.32 0.00
C VAL A 260 -9.25 22.09 0.80
N THR A 261 -9.68 23.20 1.41
CA THR A 261 -8.83 24.05 2.24
C THR A 261 -9.06 23.75 3.73
N ARG A 262 -7.98 23.65 4.48
CA ARG A 262 -8.01 23.67 5.94
C ARG A 262 -7.09 24.79 6.45
N ALA A 263 -7.62 25.67 7.25
CA ALA A 263 -6.84 26.67 7.99
C ALA A 263 -6.90 26.32 9.48
N ARG A 264 -5.75 26.07 10.09
CA ARG A 264 -5.64 25.73 11.51
C ARG A 264 -4.23 26.03 12.04
N ASP A 265 -4.18 26.59 13.25
CA ASP A 265 -2.93 26.84 13.99
C ASP A 265 -1.88 27.63 13.17
N GLY A 266 -2.31 28.64 12.40
CA GLY A 266 -1.43 29.45 11.53
C GLY A 266 -0.95 28.75 10.26
N VAL A 267 -1.46 27.55 9.97
CA VAL A 267 -1.14 26.79 8.74
C VAL A 267 -2.37 26.68 7.86
N THR A 268 -2.25 27.05 6.59
CA THR A 268 -3.24 26.71 5.55
C THR A 268 -2.77 25.52 4.75
N ARG A 269 -3.60 24.49 4.72
CA ARG A 269 -3.36 23.29 3.91
C ARG A 269 -4.40 23.20 2.80
N LEU A 270 -3.93 22.94 1.58
CA LEU A 270 -4.77 22.56 0.44
C LEU A 270 -4.62 21.07 0.19
N THR A 271 -5.73 20.40 -0.04
CA THR A 271 -5.77 19.02 -0.51
C THR A 271 -6.52 19.00 -1.82
N VAL A 272 -5.88 18.55 -2.89
CA VAL A 272 -6.44 18.62 -4.24
C VAL A 272 -6.60 17.25 -4.86
N ARG A 273 -7.63 17.11 -5.70
CA ARG A 273 -7.90 15.91 -6.47
C ARG A 273 -8.30 16.29 -7.89
N ALA A 274 -7.92 15.44 -8.86
CA ALA A 274 -8.42 15.52 -10.22
C ALA A 274 -8.75 14.10 -10.72
N PRO A 275 -9.86 13.89 -11.44
CA PRO A 275 -10.17 12.62 -12.04
C PRO A 275 -9.17 12.32 -13.19
N ARG A 276 -9.03 11.05 -13.53
CA ARG A 276 -8.09 10.61 -14.56
C ARG A 276 -8.33 11.29 -15.92
N SER A 277 -9.58 11.55 -16.27
CA SER A 277 -9.94 12.28 -17.49
C SER A 277 -9.29 13.66 -17.56
N SER A 278 -9.35 14.43 -16.46
CA SER A 278 -8.77 15.77 -16.39
C SER A 278 -7.24 15.73 -16.43
N VAL A 279 -6.63 14.72 -15.77
CA VAL A 279 -5.18 14.49 -15.85
C VAL A 279 -4.76 14.18 -17.28
N GLN A 280 -5.49 13.32 -17.99
CA GLN A 280 -5.23 13.00 -19.39
C GLN A 280 -5.42 14.21 -20.33
N SER A 281 -6.23 15.18 -19.91
CA SER A 281 -6.43 16.44 -20.63
C SER A 281 -5.44 17.55 -20.21
N GLY A 282 -4.42 17.20 -19.39
CA GLY A 282 -3.31 18.09 -19.05
C GLY A 282 -3.42 18.78 -17.69
N LEU A 283 -4.35 18.40 -16.82
CA LEU A 283 -4.49 18.97 -15.49
C LEU A 283 -3.64 18.20 -14.46
N HIS A 284 -2.42 18.65 -14.19
CA HIS A 284 -1.47 17.99 -13.29
C HIS A 284 -1.41 18.65 -11.92
N MET A 285 -2.13 18.10 -10.93
CA MET A 285 -2.24 18.67 -9.58
C MET A 285 -0.90 18.74 -8.83
N GLY A 286 -0.01 17.75 -9.02
CA GLY A 286 1.34 17.76 -8.42
C GLY A 286 2.11 19.01 -8.81
N SER A 287 2.29 19.23 -10.11
CA SER A 287 3.02 20.39 -10.66
C SER A 287 2.37 21.73 -10.30
N ILE A 288 1.03 21.79 -10.24
CA ILE A 288 0.33 23.01 -9.82
C ILE A 288 0.64 23.32 -8.34
N MET A 289 0.62 22.33 -7.45
CA MET A 289 0.93 22.54 -6.03
C MET A 289 2.40 22.90 -5.80
N GLU A 290 3.33 22.32 -6.56
CA GLU A 290 4.75 22.69 -6.57
C GLU A 290 4.94 24.15 -6.99
N GLY A 291 4.36 24.57 -8.11
CA GLY A 291 4.46 25.95 -8.60
C GLY A 291 3.84 26.97 -7.65
N ILE A 292 2.74 26.63 -6.95
CA ILE A 292 2.16 27.49 -5.92
C ILE A 292 3.09 27.56 -4.70
N ALA A 293 3.70 26.45 -4.28
CA ALA A 293 4.64 26.42 -3.18
C ALA A 293 5.89 27.27 -3.46
N GLU A 294 6.42 27.22 -4.67
CA GLU A 294 7.53 28.08 -5.11
C GLU A 294 7.19 29.58 -5.05
N THR A 295 5.94 29.93 -5.41
CA THR A 295 5.52 31.33 -5.47
C THR A 295 5.17 31.93 -4.09
N LEU A 296 4.49 31.16 -3.25
CA LEU A 296 3.94 31.64 -1.97
C LEU A 296 4.82 31.27 -0.76
N GLY A 297 5.82 30.44 -0.95
CA GLY A 297 6.60 29.82 0.12
C GLY A 297 5.77 28.73 0.81
N GLY A 298 6.31 27.53 0.91
CA GLY A 298 5.61 26.42 1.56
C GLY A 298 6.14 25.08 1.07
N ASP A 299 5.43 24.02 1.40
CA ASP A 299 5.74 22.65 0.96
C ASP A 299 4.54 22.12 0.18
N GLY A 300 4.74 21.82 -1.11
CA GLY A 300 3.69 21.39 -2.03
C GLY A 300 4.19 20.39 -3.05
N GLY A 301 3.29 19.48 -3.47
CA GLY A 301 3.57 18.46 -4.47
C GLY A 301 2.65 17.27 -4.36
N GLY A 302 2.96 16.20 -5.09
CA GLY A 302 2.20 14.96 -5.10
C GLY A 302 2.09 14.36 -6.50
N HIS A 303 1.07 13.52 -6.69
CA HIS A 303 0.77 12.91 -7.97
C HIS A 303 -0.14 13.80 -8.82
N ASP A 304 -0.20 13.54 -10.14
CA ASP A 304 -1.04 14.30 -11.07
C ASP A 304 -2.51 14.36 -10.69
N GLY A 305 -3.07 13.27 -10.18
CA GLY A 305 -4.47 13.19 -9.75
C GLY A 305 -4.71 13.48 -8.26
N ALA A 306 -3.64 13.69 -7.46
CA ALA A 306 -3.74 13.82 -6.01
C ALA A 306 -2.52 14.51 -5.41
N ALA A 307 -2.69 15.74 -4.95
CA ALA A 307 -1.60 16.53 -4.40
C ALA A 307 -2.02 17.32 -3.15
N GLY A 308 -1.05 17.94 -2.51
CA GLY A 308 -1.26 18.79 -1.35
C GLY A 308 -0.29 19.97 -1.32
N LEU A 309 -0.66 21.00 -0.58
CA LEU A 309 0.16 22.17 -0.33
C LEU A 309 -0.02 22.59 1.13
N SER A 310 1.05 22.91 1.80
CA SER A 310 1.05 23.46 3.17
C SER A 310 1.73 24.83 3.18
N LEU A 311 1.00 25.84 3.56
CA LEU A 311 1.48 27.24 3.67
C LEU A 311 1.50 27.62 5.14
N ILE A 312 2.63 28.11 5.64
CA ILE A 312 2.75 28.67 6.99
C ILE A 312 2.51 30.17 6.87
N HIS A 313 1.48 30.65 7.56
CA HIS A 313 1.25 32.09 7.70
C HIS A 313 2.12 32.61 8.86
N ILE A 314 3.14 33.36 8.53
CA ILE A 314 3.98 34.07 9.50
C ILE A 314 3.24 35.30 9.99
#